data_a944c81a724c932fc9ccdce74b57f4a8
#
_entry.id   a944c81a724c932fc9ccdce74b57f4a8
#
_cell.length_a   1.000
_cell.length_b   1.000
_cell.length_c   1.000
_cell.angle_alpha   90.00
_cell.angle_beta   90.00
_cell.angle_gamma   90.00
#
_symmetry.space_group_name_H-M   'P 1'
#
loop_
_entity.id
_entity.type
_entity.pdbx_description
1 polymer ?
#
loop_
_entity_poly.entity_id
_entity_poly.type
_entity_poly.pdbx_seq_one_letter_code
_entity_poly.pdbx_strand_id
1 'polypeptide(L)'
;MPVEPASRPIVEAPEPAIKASAYAAPRVHGPKFRDADPVKFGRTSPRSYPVHGVDVSRWQGNINWQKLRAQGANFAYIKSTDGGDHLDSKNRKNWKGAGEAGLKRGAYHFFYWCRSGAEQADWFIRNVPRAENALPPVIDVEYNHQSSCKKRPSRELVLKKMKAFMDRLEAHYGQRPVIYTAPDFYRDNL
;
A
#
# COMPACT_ATOMS: atom_id res chain seq x y z
N MET A 1 -38.21 -18.56 54.25
CA MET A 1 -37.14 -17.75 53.68
C MET A 1 -36.23 -18.67 52.91
N PRO A 2 -36.14 -18.54 51.56
CA PRO A 2 -35.24 -19.35 50.78
C PRO A 2 -33.80 -18.79 50.87
N VAL A 3 -32.85 -19.67 51.13
CA VAL A 3 -31.43 -19.38 51.24
C VAL A 3 -30.84 -19.35 49.80
N GLU A 4 -30.25 -18.22 49.46
CA GLU A 4 -29.57 -17.98 48.20
C GLU A 4 -28.26 -18.77 48.13
N PRO A 5 -27.95 -19.50 47.05
CA PRO A 5 -26.69 -20.25 46.99
C PRO A 5 -25.51 -19.31 46.70
N ALA A 6 -24.47 -19.40 47.51
CA ALA A 6 -23.22 -18.66 47.39
C ALA A 6 -22.55 -18.90 46.03
N SER A 7 -22.29 -17.83 45.29
CA SER A 7 -21.55 -17.84 44.04
C SER A 7 -20.08 -18.25 44.27
N ARG A 8 -19.63 -19.29 43.58
CA ARG A 8 -18.23 -19.71 43.59
C ARG A 8 -17.39 -18.69 42.79
N PRO A 9 -16.19 -18.33 43.29
CA PRO A 9 -15.30 -17.46 42.53
C PRO A 9 -14.85 -18.15 41.24
N ILE A 10 -14.96 -17.45 40.12
CA ILE A 10 -14.41 -17.88 38.83
C ILE A 10 -12.89 -17.75 38.94
N VAL A 11 -12.19 -18.88 38.98
CA VAL A 11 -10.73 -18.92 38.87
C VAL A 11 -10.41 -18.71 37.39
N GLU A 12 -9.96 -17.53 37.06
CA GLU A 12 -9.48 -17.16 35.74
C GLU A 12 -8.22 -18.01 35.45
N ALA A 13 -8.29 -18.83 34.37
CA ALA A 13 -7.16 -19.62 33.95
C ALA A 13 -6.06 -18.68 33.43
N PRO A 14 -4.76 -18.93 33.75
CA PRO A 14 -3.70 -18.08 33.27
C PRO A 14 -3.66 -18.12 31.74
N GLU A 15 -3.67 -16.94 31.11
CA GLU A 15 -3.46 -16.83 29.66
C GLU A 15 -2.14 -17.52 29.25
N PRO A 16 -2.13 -18.27 28.17
CA PRO A 16 -0.91 -18.90 27.70
C PRO A 16 0.09 -17.79 27.32
N ALA A 17 1.24 -17.76 27.99
CA ALA A 17 2.33 -16.87 27.67
C ALA A 17 2.73 -17.07 26.20
N ILE A 18 2.35 -16.13 25.35
CA ILE A 18 2.80 -16.08 23.96
C ILE A 18 4.31 -15.90 24.02
N LYS A 19 5.07 -16.98 23.79
CA LYS A 19 6.51 -16.87 23.59
C LYS A 19 6.74 -15.92 22.44
N ALA A 20 7.23 -14.72 22.72
CA ALA A 20 7.72 -13.81 21.70
C ALA A 20 8.79 -14.56 20.91
N SER A 21 8.41 -15.10 19.77
CA SER A 21 9.35 -15.59 18.79
C SER A 21 10.24 -14.38 18.46
N ALA A 22 11.52 -14.50 18.74
CA ALA A 22 12.50 -13.47 18.36
C ALA A 22 12.54 -13.42 16.83
N TYR A 23 11.63 -12.65 16.25
CA TYR A 23 11.72 -12.28 14.83
C TYR A 23 13.01 -11.49 14.69
N ALA A 24 14.04 -12.14 14.14
CA ALA A 24 15.24 -11.44 13.74
C ALA A 24 14.81 -10.27 12.84
N ALA A 25 15.20 -9.06 13.19
CA ALA A 25 14.85 -7.88 12.41
C ALA A 25 15.18 -8.13 10.93
N PRO A 26 14.27 -7.86 10.00
CA PRO A 26 14.50 -8.14 8.59
C PRO A 26 15.76 -7.43 8.13
N ARG A 27 16.68 -8.18 7.52
CA ARG A 27 17.96 -7.63 7.06
C ARG A 27 17.72 -6.56 6.00
N VAL A 28 18.10 -5.32 6.29
CA VAL A 28 18.02 -4.19 5.36
C VAL A 28 19.20 -4.28 4.38
N HIS A 29 18.91 -4.14 3.09
CA HIS A 29 19.88 -4.17 2.01
C HIS A 29 20.10 -2.77 1.47
N GLY A 30 21.36 -2.35 1.37
CA GLY A 30 21.71 -1.06 0.74
C GLY A 30 21.48 -1.09 -0.78
N PRO A 31 21.08 0.03 -1.40
CA PRO A 31 20.72 0.08 -2.82
C PRO A 31 21.95 -0.01 -3.73
N LYS A 32 21.91 -0.94 -4.68
CA LYS A 32 22.88 -1.06 -5.79
C LYS A 32 22.25 -0.77 -7.14
N PHE A 33 21.00 -0.33 -7.15
CA PHE A 33 20.26 0.09 -8.36
C PHE A 33 20.17 1.61 -8.43
N ARG A 34 19.89 2.13 -9.62
CA ARG A 34 19.71 3.55 -9.90
C ARG A 34 18.26 3.81 -10.25
N ASP A 35 17.82 5.04 -10.03
CA ASP A 35 16.58 5.55 -10.55
C ASP A 35 16.71 5.73 -12.07
N ALA A 36 15.71 5.29 -12.83
CA ALA A 36 15.66 5.45 -14.29
C ALA A 36 15.42 6.91 -14.68
N ASP A 37 14.71 7.66 -13.81
CA ASP A 37 14.36 9.07 -14.03
C ASP A 37 14.64 9.88 -12.75
N PRO A 38 15.93 10.14 -12.46
CA PRO A 38 16.34 10.70 -11.18
C PRO A 38 15.92 12.16 -11.03
N VAL A 39 15.22 12.45 -9.93
CA VAL A 39 14.84 13.82 -9.53
C VAL A 39 15.87 14.39 -8.56
N LYS A 40 16.16 15.69 -8.69
CA LYS A 40 17.01 16.40 -7.72
C LYS A 40 16.20 16.81 -6.50
N PHE A 41 16.47 16.21 -5.35
CA PHE A 41 15.77 16.46 -4.08
C PHE A 41 16.44 17.53 -3.19
N GLY A 42 17.26 18.41 -3.74
CA GLY A 42 17.96 19.43 -2.99
C GLY A 42 19.00 18.85 -2.00
N ARG A 43 18.86 19.20 -0.72
CA ARG A 43 19.83 18.78 0.31
C ARG A 43 19.75 17.29 0.68
N THR A 44 18.57 16.69 0.55
CA THR A 44 18.33 15.30 0.96
C THR A 44 18.28 14.40 -0.26
N SER A 45 19.26 13.54 -0.39
CA SER A 45 19.27 12.51 -1.44
C SER A 45 18.46 11.28 -0.95
N PRO A 46 17.63 10.64 -1.80
CA PRO A 46 17.02 9.36 -1.47
C PRO A 46 18.04 8.31 -1.01
N ARG A 47 19.29 8.38 -1.52
CA ARG A 47 20.38 7.47 -1.14
C ARG A 47 20.87 7.62 0.30
N SER A 48 20.53 8.71 0.98
CA SER A 48 20.85 8.88 2.40
C SER A 48 19.96 8.06 3.34
N TYR A 49 18.88 7.49 2.81
CA TYR A 49 18.00 6.59 3.58
C TYR A 49 18.48 5.14 3.50
N PRO A 50 18.39 4.37 4.60
CA PRO A 50 18.89 3.01 4.64
C PRO A 50 17.99 2.00 3.91
N VAL A 51 16.70 2.29 3.75
CA VAL A 51 15.70 1.36 3.18
C VAL A 51 15.22 1.87 1.83
N HIS A 52 15.37 1.05 0.81
CA HIS A 52 14.94 1.36 -0.54
C HIS A 52 13.97 0.32 -1.08
N GLY A 53 13.06 0.76 -1.91
CA GLY A 53 12.10 -0.07 -2.61
C GLY A 53 11.84 0.43 -4.01
N VAL A 54 10.90 -0.20 -4.66
CA VAL A 54 10.44 0.16 -6.01
C VAL A 54 8.91 0.15 -6.04
N ASP A 55 8.34 0.93 -6.94
CA ASP A 55 6.98 0.72 -7.40
C ASP A 55 6.99 0.12 -8.81
N VAL A 56 5.99 -0.69 -9.12
CA VAL A 56 5.92 -1.41 -10.39
C VAL A 56 4.48 -1.63 -10.84
N SER A 57 4.32 -1.72 -12.15
CA SER A 57 3.08 -2.07 -12.83
C SER A 57 3.36 -3.04 -13.99
N ARG A 58 2.36 -3.25 -14.84
CA ARG A 58 2.54 -3.99 -16.10
C ARG A 58 3.63 -3.39 -17.02
N TRP A 59 3.89 -2.10 -16.90
CA TRP A 59 4.82 -1.38 -17.76
C TRP A 59 6.29 -1.80 -17.59
N GLN A 60 6.66 -2.30 -16.42
CA GLN A 60 8.00 -2.84 -16.16
C GLN A 60 8.20 -4.26 -16.75
N GLY A 61 7.17 -4.82 -17.36
CA GLY A 61 7.26 -6.11 -18.03
C GLY A 61 7.51 -7.29 -17.06
N ASN A 62 8.47 -8.14 -17.39
CA ASN A 62 8.87 -9.28 -16.56
C ASN A 62 10.05 -8.88 -15.69
N ILE A 63 9.87 -8.94 -14.38
CA ILE A 63 10.86 -8.52 -13.39
C ILE A 63 11.57 -9.75 -12.84
N ASN A 64 12.90 -9.68 -12.76
CA ASN A 64 13.70 -10.64 -12.01
C ASN A 64 13.79 -10.17 -10.54
N TRP A 65 12.85 -10.63 -9.73
CA TRP A 65 12.70 -10.22 -8.34
C TRP A 65 13.88 -10.61 -7.46
N GLN A 66 14.49 -11.78 -7.70
CA GLN A 66 15.68 -12.23 -6.97
C GLN A 66 16.86 -11.30 -7.24
N LYS A 67 17.07 -10.92 -8.51
CA LYS A 67 18.11 -9.96 -8.87
C LYS A 67 17.84 -8.58 -8.24
N LEU A 68 16.60 -8.11 -8.27
CA LEU A 68 16.22 -6.83 -7.67
C LEU A 68 16.45 -6.82 -6.15
N ARG A 69 16.07 -7.91 -5.47
CA ARG A 69 16.36 -8.10 -4.04
C ARG A 69 17.87 -8.07 -3.76
N ALA A 70 18.66 -8.81 -4.54
CA ALA A 70 20.12 -8.83 -4.40
C ALA A 70 20.76 -7.45 -4.65
N GLN A 71 20.13 -6.62 -5.46
CA GLN A 71 20.54 -5.23 -5.70
C GLN A 71 20.13 -4.25 -4.60
N GLY A 72 19.41 -4.69 -3.59
CA GLY A 72 19.10 -3.91 -2.40
C GLY A 72 17.68 -3.40 -2.27
N ALA A 73 16.75 -3.89 -3.08
CA ALA A 73 15.33 -3.61 -2.85
C ALA A 73 14.85 -4.33 -1.59
N ASN A 74 14.17 -3.62 -0.71
CA ASN A 74 13.62 -4.13 0.54
C ASN A 74 12.09 -4.29 0.49
N PHE A 75 11.44 -3.48 -0.33
CA PHE A 75 9.99 -3.52 -0.53
C PHE A 75 9.61 -3.22 -1.97
N ALA A 76 8.37 -3.55 -2.33
CA ALA A 76 7.78 -3.19 -3.60
C ALA A 76 6.32 -2.76 -3.41
N TYR A 77 5.95 -1.64 -3.99
CA TYR A 77 4.56 -1.28 -4.23
C TYR A 77 4.14 -1.74 -5.63
N ILE A 78 3.07 -2.48 -5.71
CA ILE A 78 2.64 -3.17 -6.93
C ILE A 78 1.28 -2.64 -7.35
N LYS A 79 1.19 -2.12 -8.58
CA LYS A 79 -0.09 -1.68 -9.14
C LYS A 79 -1.09 -2.82 -9.09
N SER A 80 -2.25 -2.55 -8.54
CA SER A 80 -3.32 -3.54 -8.47
C SER A 80 -4.52 -3.12 -9.31
N THR A 81 -5.00 -1.91 -9.10
CA THR A 81 -6.21 -1.41 -9.75
C THR A 81 -6.04 0.03 -10.20
N ASP A 82 -6.87 0.43 -11.18
CA ASP A 82 -7.12 1.83 -11.50
C ASP A 82 -8.62 2.05 -11.80
N GLY A 83 -9.10 3.24 -11.47
CA GLY A 83 -10.52 3.57 -11.61
C GLY A 83 -11.43 2.58 -10.88
N GLY A 84 -12.54 2.21 -11.48
CA GLY A 84 -13.52 1.29 -10.86
C GLY A 84 -13.65 -0.08 -11.54
N ASP A 85 -12.81 -0.38 -12.53
CA ASP A 85 -13.02 -1.52 -13.43
C ASP A 85 -11.73 -2.09 -14.07
N HIS A 86 -10.57 -1.50 -13.82
CA HIS A 86 -9.32 -1.98 -14.43
C HIS A 86 -8.42 -2.67 -13.40
N LEU A 87 -7.86 -3.83 -13.81
CA LEU A 87 -6.83 -4.59 -13.08
C LEU A 87 -5.50 -4.51 -13.82
N ASP A 88 -4.41 -4.31 -13.09
CA ASP A 88 -3.09 -4.46 -13.68
C ASP A 88 -2.83 -5.94 -14.02
N SER A 89 -2.56 -6.20 -15.30
CA SER A 89 -2.41 -7.56 -15.83
C SER A 89 -1.22 -8.33 -15.24
N LYS A 90 -0.26 -7.64 -14.64
CA LYS A 90 0.91 -8.25 -14.00
C LYS A 90 0.83 -8.28 -12.46
N ASN A 91 -0.24 -7.76 -11.87
CA ASN A 91 -0.36 -7.67 -10.43
C ASN A 91 -0.07 -9.01 -9.73
N ARG A 92 -0.80 -10.07 -10.05
CA ARG A 92 -0.64 -11.39 -9.42
C ARG A 92 0.78 -11.95 -9.57
N LYS A 93 1.37 -11.81 -10.78
CA LYS A 93 2.73 -12.28 -11.06
C LYS A 93 3.76 -11.50 -10.22
N ASN A 94 3.63 -10.17 -10.20
CA ASN A 94 4.53 -9.30 -9.46
C ASN A 94 4.39 -9.52 -7.95
N TRP A 95 3.15 -9.64 -7.45
CA TRP A 95 2.89 -9.90 -6.04
C TRP A 95 3.53 -11.20 -5.56
N LYS A 96 3.34 -12.29 -6.34
CA LYS A 96 3.95 -13.58 -6.04
C LYS A 96 5.47 -13.49 -6.07
N GLY A 97 6.04 -12.99 -7.17
CA GLY A 97 7.49 -12.94 -7.36
C GLY A 97 8.21 -12.07 -6.32
N ALA A 98 7.65 -10.91 -5.97
CA ALA A 98 8.21 -10.06 -4.92
C ALA A 98 8.23 -10.77 -3.55
N GLY A 99 7.15 -11.50 -3.22
CA GLY A 99 7.08 -12.26 -1.98
C GLY A 99 8.06 -13.43 -1.93
N GLU A 100 8.19 -14.18 -3.01
CA GLU A 100 9.14 -15.28 -3.13
C GLU A 100 10.60 -14.80 -3.04
N ALA A 101 10.86 -13.56 -3.45
CA ALA A 101 12.16 -12.91 -3.27
C ALA A 101 12.37 -12.30 -1.87
N GLY A 102 11.39 -12.41 -0.96
CA GLY A 102 11.48 -11.90 0.40
C GLY A 102 11.34 -10.38 0.52
N LEU A 103 10.73 -9.69 -0.46
CA LEU A 103 10.40 -8.27 -0.34
C LEU A 103 9.12 -8.07 0.46
N LYS A 104 9.06 -7.00 1.26
CA LYS A 104 7.80 -6.48 1.77
C LYS A 104 6.97 -5.96 0.59
N ARG A 105 5.66 -6.15 0.64
CA ARG A 105 4.77 -5.83 -0.48
C ARG A 105 3.64 -4.91 -0.05
N GLY A 106 3.35 -3.93 -0.89
CA GLY A 106 2.16 -3.11 -0.80
C GLY A 106 1.46 -3.05 -2.15
N ALA A 107 0.19 -2.79 -2.14
CA ALA A 107 -0.61 -2.61 -3.34
C ALA A 107 -0.94 -1.14 -3.53
N TYR A 108 -0.97 -0.66 -4.76
CA TYR A 108 -1.43 0.68 -5.04
C TYR A 108 -2.58 0.74 -6.04
N HIS A 109 -3.38 1.80 -5.89
CA HIS A 109 -4.52 2.14 -6.74
C HIS A 109 -4.26 3.46 -7.44
N PHE A 110 -4.35 3.47 -8.76
CA PHE A 110 -4.31 4.69 -9.55
C PHE A 110 -5.70 5.34 -9.62
N PHE A 111 -5.84 6.55 -9.07
CA PHE A 111 -7.13 7.17 -8.82
C PHE A 111 -7.68 7.92 -10.03
N TYR A 112 -8.95 7.69 -10.38
CA TYR A 112 -9.65 8.37 -11.47
C TYR A 112 -10.64 9.41 -10.95
N TRP A 113 -10.47 10.65 -11.39
CA TRP A 113 -11.27 11.79 -10.91
C TRP A 113 -12.71 11.76 -11.40
N CYS A 114 -13.05 11.03 -12.46
CA CYS A 114 -14.41 10.86 -12.96
C CYS A 114 -15.23 9.80 -12.18
N ARG A 115 -14.61 9.03 -11.31
CA ARG A 115 -15.24 8.02 -10.46
C ARG A 115 -15.41 8.52 -9.02
N SER A 116 -16.32 7.92 -8.26
CA SER A 116 -16.42 8.20 -6.83
C SER A 116 -15.28 7.52 -6.05
N GLY A 117 -14.89 8.09 -4.90
CA GLY A 117 -13.89 7.47 -4.04
C GLY A 117 -14.36 6.13 -3.47
N ALA A 118 -15.64 6.03 -3.12
CA ALA A 118 -16.22 4.81 -2.59
C ALA A 118 -16.21 3.65 -3.59
N GLU A 119 -16.62 3.90 -4.83
CA GLU A 119 -16.61 2.90 -5.91
C GLU A 119 -15.21 2.33 -6.16
N GLN A 120 -14.22 3.22 -6.21
CA GLN A 120 -12.82 2.83 -6.42
C GLN A 120 -12.25 2.06 -5.23
N ALA A 121 -12.61 2.43 -4.01
CA ALA A 121 -12.23 1.69 -2.82
C ALA A 121 -12.84 0.28 -2.82
N ASP A 122 -14.12 0.14 -3.17
CA ASP A 122 -14.78 -1.16 -3.25
C ASP A 122 -14.14 -2.04 -4.35
N TRP A 123 -13.72 -1.44 -5.46
CA TRP A 123 -13.00 -2.14 -6.52
C TRP A 123 -11.63 -2.63 -6.04
N PHE A 124 -10.87 -1.79 -5.37
CA PHE A 124 -9.59 -2.17 -4.77
C PHE A 124 -9.76 -3.31 -3.77
N ILE A 125 -10.69 -3.19 -2.82
CA ILE A 125 -10.96 -4.18 -1.78
C ILE A 125 -11.32 -5.56 -2.36
N ARG A 126 -12.15 -5.59 -3.42
CA ARG A 126 -12.52 -6.85 -4.07
C ARG A 126 -11.35 -7.56 -4.75
N ASN A 127 -10.32 -6.83 -5.15
CA ASN A 127 -9.23 -7.35 -5.97
C ASN A 127 -7.89 -7.47 -5.23
N VAL A 128 -7.78 -6.88 -4.04
CA VAL A 128 -6.57 -6.91 -3.21
C VAL A 128 -6.92 -7.58 -1.88
N PRO A 129 -6.68 -8.88 -1.73
CA PRO A 129 -6.96 -9.56 -0.47
C PRO A 129 -6.04 -9.06 0.64
N ARG A 130 -6.50 -9.14 1.89
CA ARG A 130 -5.65 -8.91 3.05
C ARG A 130 -4.50 -9.92 3.03
N ALA A 131 -3.32 -9.43 3.30
CA ALA A 131 -2.13 -10.28 3.44
C ALA A 131 -1.37 -9.92 4.70
N GLU A 132 -0.97 -10.92 5.44
CA GLU A 132 -0.15 -10.76 6.64
C GLU A 132 1.16 -10.03 6.27
N ASN A 133 1.55 -9.08 7.11
CA ASN A 133 2.75 -8.26 6.89
C ASN A 133 2.78 -7.44 5.57
N ALA A 134 1.64 -7.21 4.92
CA ALA A 134 1.56 -6.28 3.82
C ALA A 134 1.82 -4.83 4.30
N LEU A 135 2.42 -4.05 3.43
CA LEU A 135 2.53 -2.61 3.66
C LEU A 135 1.15 -1.94 3.52
N PRO A 136 0.95 -0.77 4.13
CA PRO A 136 -0.29 -0.01 3.95
C PRO A 136 -0.62 0.15 2.46
N PRO A 137 -1.89 0.10 2.06
CA PRO A 137 -2.26 0.38 0.67
C PRO A 137 -1.88 1.80 0.28
N VAL A 138 -1.64 2.03 -1.01
CA VAL A 138 -1.34 3.37 -1.54
C VAL A 138 -2.48 3.84 -2.44
N ILE A 139 -2.90 5.10 -2.24
CA ILE A 139 -3.69 5.85 -3.21
C ILE A 139 -2.74 6.72 -4.03
N ASP A 140 -2.71 6.49 -5.34
CA ASP A 140 -1.91 7.24 -6.30
C ASP A 140 -2.80 8.32 -6.95
N VAL A 141 -2.56 9.57 -6.56
CA VAL A 141 -3.37 10.74 -6.94
C VAL A 141 -2.55 11.73 -7.75
N GLU A 142 -2.83 11.74 -9.04
CA GLU A 142 -2.16 12.62 -9.99
C GLU A 142 -3.08 12.97 -11.18
N TYR A 143 -2.61 13.86 -12.06
CA TYR A 143 -3.32 14.15 -13.30
C TYR A 143 -3.05 13.07 -14.34
N ASN A 144 -4.10 12.38 -14.79
CA ASN A 144 -3.98 11.40 -15.85
C ASN A 144 -4.21 12.05 -17.23
N HIS A 145 -3.13 12.46 -17.88
CA HIS A 145 -3.17 13.08 -19.21
C HIS A 145 -3.61 12.13 -20.32
N GLN A 146 -3.51 10.82 -20.12
CA GLN A 146 -3.88 9.80 -21.12
C GLN A 146 -5.34 9.33 -20.93
N SER A 147 -5.97 9.61 -19.79
CA SER A 147 -7.36 9.23 -19.55
C SER A 147 -8.32 10.06 -20.40
N SER A 148 -9.42 9.43 -20.82
CA SER A 148 -10.61 10.14 -21.35
C SER A 148 -11.25 11.04 -20.30
N CYS A 149 -11.02 10.79 -19.02
CA CYS A 149 -11.44 11.63 -17.90
C CYS A 149 -10.57 12.88 -17.80
N LYS A 150 -10.98 13.95 -18.46
CA LYS A 150 -10.28 15.25 -18.45
C LYS A 150 -10.72 16.18 -17.31
N LYS A 151 -11.57 15.73 -16.40
CA LYS A 151 -12.09 16.55 -15.31
C LYS A 151 -10.97 16.92 -14.35
N ARG A 152 -10.89 18.20 -14.04
CA ARG A 152 -10.10 18.75 -12.93
C ARG A 152 -11.07 19.19 -11.84
N PRO A 153 -11.36 18.35 -10.85
CA PRO A 153 -12.28 18.69 -9.78
C PRO A 153 -11.71 19.82 -8.91
N SER A 154 -12.59 20.53 -8.19
CA SER A 154 -12.15 21.49 -7.19
C SER A 154 -11.37 20.76 -6.06
N ARG A 155 -10.49 21.50 -5.38
CA ARG A 155 -9.74 20.99 -4.23
C ARG A 155 -10.64 20.31 -3.20
N GLU A 156 -11.77 20.92 -2.88
CA GLU A 156 -12.74 20.36 -1.93
C GLU A 156 -13.25 18.99 -2.39
N LEU A 157 -13.60 18.85 -3.67
CA LEU A 157 -14.09 17.60 -4.23
C LEU A 157 -12.97 16.53 -4.28
N VAL A 158 -11.71 16.95 -4.55
CA VAL A 158 -10.52 16.08 -4.48
C VAL A 158 -10.43 15.50 -3.08
N LEU A 159 -10.35 16.34 -2.05
CA LEU A 159 -10.22 15.91 -0.66
C LEU A 159 -11.38 15.02 -0.20
N LYS A 160 -12.62 15.36 -0.58
CA LYS A 160 -13.80 14.55 -0.29
C LYS A 160 -13.71 13.15 -0.89
N LYS A 161 -13.29 13.05 -2.14
CA LYS A 161 -13.14 11.74 -2.82
C LYS A 161 -12.01 10.92 -2.24
N MET A 162 -10.86 11.54 -1.96
CA MET A 162 -9.73 10.87 -1.32
C MET A 162 -10.12 10.35 0.07
N LYS A 163 -10.77 11.20 0.87
CA LYS A 163 -11.23 10.80 2.21
C LYS A 163 -12.15 9.57 2.15
N ALA A 164 -13.15 9.57 1.25
CA ALA A 164 -14.07 8.46 1.09
C ALA A 164 -13.36 7.15 0.69
N PHE A 165 -12.33 7.23 -0.15
CA PHE A 165 -11.50 6.08 -0.53
C PHE A 165 -10.67 5.60 0.66
N MET A 166 -9.91 6.50 1.28
CA MET A 166 -8.97 6.17 2.33
C MET A 166 -9.65 5.61 3.58
N ASP A 167 -10.78 6.18 4.00
CA ASP A 167 -11.53 5.70 5.16
C ASP A 167 -12.06 4.27 4.96
N ARG A 168 -12.53 3.94 3.74
CA ARG A 168 -12.96 2.57 3.42
C ARG A 168 -11.81 1.57 3.45
N LEU A 169 -10.66 1.95 2.90
CA LEU A 169 -9.49 1.09 2.92
C LEU A 169 -8.97 0.89 4.35
N GLU A 170 -8.91 1.96 5.13
CA GLU A 170 -8.49 1.88 6.54
C GLU A 170 -9.42 0.96 7.34
N ALA A 171 -10.74 1.11 7.20
CA ALA A 171 -11.72 0.24 7.84
C ALA A 171 -11.56 -1.24 7.42
N HIS A 172 -11.20 -1.50 6.16
CA HIS A 172 -11.03 -2.85 5.66
C HIS A 172 -9.68 -3.45 6.04
N TYR A 173 -8.57 -2.73 5.82
CA TYR A 173 -7.21 -3.29 6.01
C TYR A 173 -6.65 -3.06 7.42
N GLY A 174 -7.27 -2.20 8.23
CA GLY A 174 -6.75 -1.82 9.54
C GLY A 174 -5.52 -0.91 9.49
N GLN A 175 -5.22 -0.36 8.32
CA GLN A 175 -4.07 0.52 8.08
C GLN A 175 -4.49 1.72 7.24
N ARG A 176 -4.10 2.92 7.67
CA ARG A 176 -4.33 4.15 6.90
C ARG A 176 -3.55 4.10 5.59
N PRO A 177 -4.19 4.34 4.42
CA PRO A 177 -3.47 4.40 3.16
C PRO A 177 -2.42 5.50 3.11
N VAL A 178 -1.33 5.24 2.41
CA VAL A 178 -0.30 6.22 2.06
C VAL A 178 -0.74 6.94 0.77
N ILE A 179 -0.45 8.23 0.68
CA ILE A 179 -0.72 9.04 -0.51
C ILE A 179 0.57 9.13 -1.34
N TYR A 180 0.49 8.71 -2.60
CA TYR A 180 1.46 9.07 -3.62
C TYR A 180 0.86 10.16 -4.50
N THR A 181 1.67 11.14 -4.91
CA THR A 181 1.20 12.25 -5.75
C THR A 181 2.35 12.89 -6.53
N ALA A 182 2.01 13.44 -7.70
CA ALA A 182 2.93 14.26 -8.49
C ALA A 182 3.03 15.70 -7.94
N PRO A 183 4.16 16.39 -8.10
CA PRO A 183 4.38 17.73 -7.55
C PRO A 183 3.36 18.79 -8.01
N ASP A 184 2.93 18.72 -9.27
CA ASP A 184 1.92 19.63 -9.82
C ASP A 184 0.54 19.38 -9.20
N PHE A 185 0.15 18.10 -9.07
CA PHE A 185 -1.11 17.74 -8.44
C PHE A 185 -1.13 18.14 -6.96
N TYR A 186 -0.02 17.91 -6.24
CA TYR A 186 0.12 18.31 -4.84
C TYR A 186 -0.08 19.82 -4.66
N ARG A 187 0.63 20.63 -5.44
CA ARG A 187 0.55 22.09 -5.36
C ARG A 187 -0.87 22.61 -5.63
N ASP A 188 -1.58 21.99 -6.58
CA ASP A 188 -2.88 22.46 -7.02
C ASP A 188 -4.04 21.98 -6.13
N ASN A 189 -3.88 20.85 -5.43
CA ASN A 189 -5.00 20.15 -4.78
C ASN A 189 -4.80 19.72 -3.33
N LEU A 190 -3.56 19.65 -2.82
CA LEU A 190 -3.26 19.15 -1.47
C LEU A 190 -2.55 20.20 -0.62
#